data_6beee79ba333ea2f28721e07e5c3e43f
#
_entry.id   6beee79ba333ea2f28721e07e5c3e43f
#
_cell.length_a   1.000
_cell.length_b   1.000
_cell.length_c   1.000
_cell.angle_alpha   90.00
_cell.angle_beta   90.00
_cell.angle_gamma   90.00
#
_symmetry.space_group_name_H-M   'P 1'
#
loop_
_entity.id
_entity.type
_entity.pdbx_description
1 polymer ?
#
loop_
_entity_poly.entity_id
_entity_poly.type
_entity_poly.pdbx_seq_one_letter_code
_entity_poly.pdbx_strand_id
1 'polypeptide(L)'
;MRKSIYIILLLGCVLPSFFSCGPQYSNSDWIRLADEQVGKSTDSLKVLLNQVKRPLELQGEDRLLYGWLSGYVHAKKGTSMVEDSLLIPLADGYIANKDTTRKLLSYWMKARYVSWLEKHDEAFALYEEGFQKARELKDTFWMQEMLMEQGRMYRFVWQDYPKCTDIFRRMVAIKEKPVEVYSLGLAMALEKNDSAVYWMNRAAELSMQEKDTGQAIFFLRNM
;
A
#
# COMPACT_ATOMS: atom_id res chain seq x y z
N MET A 1 58.90 -4.11 -34.68
CA MET A 1 58.29 -3.93 -33.32
C MET A 1 57.32 -2.75 -33.18
N ARG A 2 57.34 -1.71 -34.03
CA ARG A 2 56.45 -0.54 -33.92
C ARG A 2 54.98 -0.74 -34.40
N LYS A 3 54.72 -1.69 -35.29
CA LYS A 3 53.36 -1.97 -35.82
C LYS A 3 52.45 -2.75 -34.88
N SER A 4 53.00 -3.54 -33.95
CA SER A 4 52.20 -4.33 -32.98
C SER A 4 51.63 -3.50 -31.84
N ILE A 5 52.24 -2.35 -31.50
CA ILE A 5 51.79 -1.49 -30.42
C ILE A 5 50.51 -0.72 -30.81
N TYR A 6 50.37 -0.35 -32.11
CA TYR A 6 49.16 0.35 -32.59
C TYR A 6 47.92 -0.54 -32.63
N ILE A 7 48.09 -1.84 -32.87
CA ILE A 7 46.97 -2.79 -32.88
C ILE A 7 46.43 -3.00 -31.45
N ILE A 8 47.30 -3.04 -30.45
CA ILE A 8 46.91 -3.22 -29.05
C ILE A 8 46.22 -1.95 -28.51
N LEU A 9 46.65 -0.74 -28.91
CA LEU A 9 46.02 0.51 -28.57
C LEU A 9 44.62 0.70 -29.22
N LEU A 10 44.43 0.24 -30.45
CA LEU A 10 43.16 0.25 -31.16
C LEU A 10 42.15 -0.75 -30.57
N LEU A 11 42.59 -1.93 -30.14
CA LEU A 11 41.73 -2.90 -29.45
C LEU A 11 41.37 -2.48 -28.05
N GLY A 12 42.23 -1.73 -27.34
CA GLY A 12 41.93 -1.19 -26.01
C GLY A 12 40.87 -0.07 -25.97
N CYS A 13 40.69 0.66 -27.08
CA CYS A 13 39.67 1.74 -27.16
C CYS A 13 38.27 1.26 -27.59
N VAL A 14 38.15 0.04 -28.13
CA VAL A 14 36.85 -0.49 -28.60
C VAL A 14 36.11 -1.29 -27.50
N LEU A 15 36.84 -1.80 -26.51
CA LEU A 15 36.24 -2.64 -25.44
C LEU A 15 35.37 -1.90 -24.41
N PRO A 16 35.53 -0.59 -24.09
CA PRO A 16 34.64 0.08 -23.14
C PRO A 16 33.23 0.38 -23.68
N SER A 17 33.05 0.34 -25.02
CA SER A 17 31.77 0.73 -25.64
C SER A 17 30.66 -0.32 -25.57
N PHE A 18 30.97 -1.55 -25.19
CA PHE A 18 30.02 -2.66 -25.18
C PHE A 18 29.41 -2.96 -23.79
N PHE A 19 29.85 -2.29 -22.75
CA PHE A 19 29.39 -2.58 -21.38
C PHE A 19 28.31 -1.63 -20.82
N SER A 20 27.67 -0.83 -21.67
CA SER A 20 26.64 0.14 -21.19
C SER A 20 25.33 0.06 -21.96
N CYS A 21 24.78 -1.14 -22.14
CA CYS A 21 23.41 -1.28 -22.64
C CYS A 21 22.63 -2.26 -21.78
N GLY A 22 22.45 -1.92 -20.49
CA GLY A 22 21.30 -2.38 -19.77
C GLY A 22 20.05 -1.64 -20.26
N PRO A 23 18.85 -2.20 -20.15
CA PRO A 23 17.63 -1.51 -20.55
C PRO A 23 17.55 -0.17 -19.82
N GLN A 24 17.60 0.93 -20.58
CA GLN A 24 17.47 2.28 -20.01
C GLN A 24 15.98 2.57 -19.81
N TYR A 25 15.47 2.27 -18.60
CA TYR A 25 14.09 2.56 -18.24
C TYR A 25 13.84 4.07 -18.22
N SER A 26 12.72 4.49 -18.82
CA SER A 26 12.18 5.85 -18.72
C SER A 26 11.52 6.07 -17.36
N ASN A 27 11.19 7.32 -17.02
CA ASN A 27 10.40 7.63 -15.83
C ASN A 27 9.04 6.91 -15.86
N SER A 28 8.38 6.89 -17.01
CA SER A 28 7.10 6.20 -17.19
C SER A 28 7.20 4.70 -16.93
N ASP A 29 8.32 4.06 -17.33
CA ASP A 29 8.55 2.64 -17.07
C ASP A 29 8.72 2.37 -15.57
N TRP A 30 9.48 3.22 -14.86
CA TRP A 30 9.65 3.10 -13.41
C TRP A 30 8.34 3.29 -12.65
N ILE A 31 7.52 4.27 -13.06
CA ILE A 31 6.22 4.54 -12.46
C ILE A 31 5.27 3.37 -12.69
N ARG A 32 5.24 2.79 -13.90
CA ARG A 32 4.41 1.61 -14.21
C ARG A 32 4.85 0.38 -13.42
N LEU A 33 6.15 0.11 -13.32
CA LEU A 33 6.66 -0.99 -12.50
C LEU A 33 6.34 -0.80 -11.01
N ALA A 34 6.35 0.45 -10.53
CA ALA A 34 5.93 0.78 -9.18
C ALA A 34 4.43 0.52 -8.96
N ASP A 35 3.58 0.89 -9.93
CA ASP A 35 2.12 0.66 -9.89
C ASP A 35 1.80 -0.84 -9.74
N GLU A 36 2.54 -1.71 -10.44
CA GLU A 36 2.40 -3.17 -10.31
C GLU A 36 2.72 -3.72 -8.91
N GLN A 37 3.38 -2.93 -8.04
CA GLN A 37 3.70 -3.32 -6.67
C GLN A 37 2.62 -2.94 -5.66
N VAL A 38 1.60 -2.19 -6.07
CA VAL A 38 0.46 -1.85 -5.19
C VAL A 38 -0.19 -3.13 -4.69
N GLY A 39 -0.38 -3.22 -3.37
CA GLY A 39 -0.93 -4.41 -2.73
C GLY A 39 0.03 -5.61 -2.59
N LYS A 40 1.25 -5.54 -3.14
CA LYS A 40 2.25 -6.60 -3.06
C LYS A 40 3.38 -6.24 -2.09
N SER A 41 4.10 -5.16 -2.35
CA SER A 41 5.26 -4.73 -1.55
C SER A 41 5.42 -3.22 -1.57
N THR A 42 5.15 -2.57 -0.44
CA THR A 42 5.36 -1.12 -0.28
C THR A 42 6.83 -0.72 -0.38
N ASP A 43 7.75 -1.58 0.08
CA ASP A 43 9.18 -1.29 0.01
C ASP A 43 9.71 -1.39 -1.43
N SER A 44 9.30 -2.42 -2.19
CA SER A 44 9.64 -2.52 -3.61
C SER A 44 9.08 -1.33 -4.40
N LEU A 45 7.82 -0.94 -4.13
CA LEU A 45 7.20 0.23 -4.73
C LEU A 45 8.03 1.49 -4.46
N LYS A 46 8.43 1.73 -3.21
CA LYS A 46 9.28 2.88 -2.84
C LYS A 46 10.63 2.86 -3.57
N VAL A 47 11.28 1.71 -3.66
CA VAL A 47 12.56 1.57 -4.37
C VAL A 47 12.43 1.94 -5.85
N LEU A 48 11.34 1.52 -6.51
CA LEU A 48 11.07 1.84 -7.91
C LEU A 48 10.76 3.34 -8.11
N LEU A 49 9.97 3.95 -7.23
CA LEU A 49 9.69 5.39 -7.29
C LEU A 49 10.97 6.24 -7.11
N ASN A 50 11.93 5.78 -6.31
CA ASN A 50 13.21 6.47 -6.13
C ASN A 50 14.10 6.44 -7.40
N GLN A 51 13.79 5.61 -8.41
CA GLN A 51 14.48 5.62 -9.70
C GLN A 51 13.98 6.73 -10.63
N VAL A 52 12.80 7.31 -10.35
CA VAL A 52 12.21 8.39 -11.13
C VAL A 52 13.07 9.64 -10.99
N LYS A 53 13.58 10.13 -12.11
CA LYS A 53 14.42 11.32 -12.16
C LYS A 53 13.54 12.58 -12.27
N ARG A 54 13.86 13.63 -11.50
CA ARG A 54 13.17 14.92 -11.52
C ARG A 54 11.63 14.79 -11.42
N PRO A 55 11.11 14.18 -10.35
CA PRO A 55 9.68 13.91 -10.26
C PRO A 55 8.79 15.16 -10.32
N LEU A 56 9.34 16.33 -9.96
CA LEU A 56 8.62 17.60 -10.05
C LEU A 56 8.43 18.10 -11.51
N GLU A 57 9.21 17.60 -12.45
CA GLU A 57 9.10 17.92 -13.88
C GLU A 57 8.15 17.00 -14.64
N LEU A 58 7.64 15.95 -13.99
CA LEU A 58 6.64 15.06 -14.58
C LEU A 58 5.37 15.81 -14.97
N GLN A 59 4.74 15.41 -16.06
CA GLN A 59 3.51 16.00 -16.56
C GLN A 59 2.46 14.94 -16.89
N GLY A 60 1.22 15.38 -17.07
CA GLY A 60 0.12 14.51 -17.48
C GLY A 60 -0.13 13.34 -16.54
N GLU A 61 -0.36 12.17 -17.10
CA GLU A 61 -0.69 10.95 -16.37
C GLU A 61 0.45 10.47 -15.46
N ASP A 62 1.71 10.58 -15.89
CA ASP A 62 2.86 10.18 -15.09
C ASP A 62 2.98 10.98 -13.79
N ARG A 63 2.73 12.29 -13.85
CA ARG A 63 2.72 13.14 -12.65
C ARG A 63 1.64 12.71 -11.68
N LEU A 64 0.45 12.44 -12.20
CA LEU A 64 -0.69 12.01 -11.42
C LEU A 64 -0.41 10.67 -10.74
N LEU A 65 0.05 9.70 -11.51
CA LEU A 65 0.32 8.36 -11.01
C LEU A 65 1.50 8.34 -10.02
N TYR A 66 2.58 9.08 -10.30
CA TYR A 66 3.70 9.22 -9.37
C TYR A 66 3.26 9.82 -8.02
N GLY A 67 2.52 10.92 -8.05
CA GLY A 67 1.98 11.55 -6.83
C GLY A 67 1.12 10.59 -6.03
N TRP A 68 0.28 9.84 -6.73
CA TRP A 68 -0.60 8.82 -6.17
C TRP A 68 0.15 7.69 -5.46
N LEU A 69 1.12 7.10 -6.15
CA LEU A 69 1.95 6.02 -5.61
C LEU A 69 2.82 6.49 -4.44
N SER A 70 3.35 7.72 -4.51
CA SER A 70 4.06 8.35 -3.40
C SER A 70 3.16 8.51 -2.19
N GLY A 71 1.95 9.02 -2.36
CA GLY A 71 0.95 9.14 -1.31
C GLY A 71 0.59 7.78 -0.71
N TYR A 72 0.45 6.73 -1.52
CA TYR A 72 0.22 5.37 -1.04
C TYR A 72 1.36 4.87 -0.13
N VAL A 73 2.63 5.09 -0.52
CA VAL A 73 3.80 4.74 0.31
C VAL A 73 3.76 5.48 1.65
N HIS A 74 3.48 6.80 1.62
CA HIS A 74 3.39 7.62 2.83
C HIS A 74 2.27 7.14 3.75
N ALA A 75 1.10 6.86 3.20
CA ALA A 75 -0.04 6.37 3.95
C ALA A 75 0.23 5.01 4.61
N LYS A 76 0.85 4.06 3.89
CA LYS A 76 1.20 2.74 4.44
C LYS A 76 2.28 2.81 5.52
N LYS A 77 3.17 3.80 5.47
CA LYS A 77 4.24 3.99 6.47
C LYS A 77 3.81 4.89 7.64
N GLY A 78 2.58 5.38 7.66
CA GLY A 78 2.07 6.26 8.71
C GLY A 78 2.71 7.66 8.72
N THR A 79 3.32 8.08 7.61
CA THR A 79 3.87 9.44 7.45
C THR A 79 2.79 10.41 6.99
N SER A 80 2.93 11.71 7.34
CA SER A 80 1.93 12.73 7.04
C SER A 80 1.66 12.87 5.55
N MET A 81 0.38 12.99 5.19
CA MET A 81 -0.11 13.28 3.84
C MET A 81 -0.54 14.74 3.68
N VAL A 82 -0.41 15.56 4.73
CA VAL A 82 -0.98 16.92 4.78
C VAL A 82 -0.32 17.89 3.78
N GLU A 83 0.89 17.58 3.33
CA GLU A 83 1.60 18.44 2.38
C GLU A 83 1.12 18.27 0.92
N ASP A 84 0.20 17.32 0.65
CA ASP A 84 -0.17 16.94 -0.71
C ASP A 84 -1.59 17.39 -1.06
N SER A 85 -1.82 18.71 -1.08
CA SER A 85 -3.10 19.33 -1.48
C SER A 85 -3.58 18.94 -2.90
N LEU A 86 -2.71 18.33 -3.69
CA LEU A 86 -3.03 17.78 -5.02
C LEU A 86 -3.73 16.42 -4.96
N LEU A 87 -3.67 15.71 -3.83
CA LEU A 87 -4.23 14.35 -3.73
C LEU A 87 -5.76 14.32 -3.90
N ILE A 88 -6.50 15.32 -3.39
CA ILE A 88 -7.96 15.32 -3.50
C ILE A 88 -8.43 15.49 -4.96
N PRO A 89 -7.98 16.52 -5.71
CA PRO A 89 -8.37 16.66 -7.11
C PRO A 89 -7.99 15.44 -7.96
N LEU A 90 -6.84 14.81 -7.64
CA LEU A 90 -6.40 13.60 -8.31
C LEU A 90 -7.30 12.40 -7.98
N ALA A 91 -7.69 12.25 -6.71
CA ALA A 91 -8.64 11.22 -6.29
C ALA A 91 -9.99 11.37 -6.98
N ASP A 92 -10.51 12.58 -7.02
CA ASP A 92 -11.80 12.85 -7.67
C ASP A 92 -11.76 12.53 -9.16
N GLY A 93 -10.65 12.84 -9.84
CA GLY A 93 -10.42 12.47 -11.23
C GLY A 93 -10.44 10.96 -11.46
N TYR A 94 -9.78 10.18 -10.61
CA TYR A 94 -9.78 8.71 -10.74
C TYR A 94 -11.08 8.05 -10.28
N ILE A 95 -11.76 8.58 -9.26
CA ILE A 95 -13.08 8.10 -8.84
C ILE A 95 -14.09 8.26 -9.98
N ALA A 96 -13.99 9.33 -10.76
CA ALA A 96 -14.81 9.56 -11.93
C ALA A 96 -14.42 8.70 -13.14
N ASN A 97 -13.21 8.14 -13.18
CA ASN A 97 -12.69 7.37 -14.32
C ASN A 97 -13.23 5.93 -14.33
N LYS A 98 -13.09 5.27 -15.50
CA LYS A 98 -13.48 3.87 -15.72
C LYS A 98 -12.43 2.86 -15.23
N ASP A 99 -11.20 3.28 -14.92
CA ASP A 99 -10.16 2.42 -14.38
C ASP A 99 -10.51 1.99 -12.94
N THR A 100 -10.85 0.71 -12.80
CA THR A 100 -11.39 0.17 -11.53
C THR A 100 -10.35 0.07 -10.42
N THR A 101 -9.11 -0.29 -10.74
CA THR A 101 -8.04 -0.46 -9.73
C THR A 101 -7.65 0.89 -9.13
N ARG A 102 -7.45 1.90 -9.98
CA ARG A 102 -7.14 3.26 -9.53
C ARG A 102 -8.31 3.91 -8.78
N LYS A 103 -9.54 3.58 -9.14
CA LYS A 103 -10.73 4.04 -8.43
C LYS A 103 -10.74 3.57 -6.97
N LEU A 104 -10.46 2.30 -6.70
CA LEU A 104 -10.43 1.75 -5.35
C LEU A 104 -9.32 2.38 -4.51
N LEU A 105 -8.11 2.49 -5.06
CA LEU A 105 -7.02 3.23 -4.45
C LEU A 105 -7.42 4.68 -4.14
N SER A 106 -8.16 5.32 -5.03
CA SER A 106 -8.60 6.71 -4.90
C SER A 106 -9.58 6.91 -3.74
N TYR A 107 -10.54 6.01 -3.57
CA TYR A 107 -11.43 6.03 -2.41
C TYR A 107 -10.62 5.92 -1.11
N TRP A 108 -9.72 4.95 -1.03
CA TRP A 108 -8.89 4.72 0.16
C TRP A 108 -8.02 5.93 0.49
N MET A 109 -7.35 6.51 -0.50
CA MET A 109 -6.47 7.66 -0.31
C MET A 109 -7.24 8.92 0.08
N LYS A 110 -8.36 9.21 -0.61
CA LYS A 110 -9.22 10.35 -0.29
C LYS A 110 -9.77 10.23 1.14
N ALA A 111 -10.26 9.06 1.50
CA ALA A 111 -10.76 8.81 2.85
C ALA A 111 -9.68 9.04 3.91
N ARG A 112 -8.45 8.54 3.69
CA ARG A 112 -7.34 8.80 4.61
C ARG A 112 -7.02 10.29 4.72
N TYR A 113 -6.94 11.01 3.60
CA TYR A 113 -6.69 12.45 3.62
C TYR A 113 -7.80 13.21 4.37
N VAL A 114 -9.06 12.90 4.09
CA VAL A 114 -10.21 13.50 4.76
C VAL A 114 -10.21 13.20 6.27
N SER A 115 -9.81 11.97 6.66
CA SER A 115 -9.64 11.60 8.07
C SER A 115 -8.53 12.42 8.76
N TRP A 116 -7.45 12.75 8.05
CA TRP A 116 -6.40 13.63 8.56
C TRP A 116 -6.88 15.07 8.79
N LEU A 117 -7.89 15.50 8.04
CA LEU A 117 -8.58 16.79 8.26
C LEU A 117 -9.62 16.70 9.38
N GLU A 118 -9.61 15.63 10.19
CA GLU A 118 -10.56 15.37 11.28
C GLU A 118 -12.03 15.24 10.86
N LYS A 119 -12.29 15.11 9.55
CA LYS A 119 -13.62 14.87 8.97
C LYS A 119 -13.96 13.38 8.97
N HIS A 120 -14.06 12.81 10.16
CA HIS A 120 -14.12 11.36 10.33
C HIS A 120 -15.36 10.71 9.71
N ASP A 121 -16.52 11.32 9.80
CA ASP A 121 -17.76 10.78 9.21
C ASP A 121 -17.70 10.77 7.68
N GLU A 122 -17.12 11.82 7.06
CA GLU A 122 -16.91 11.89 5.61
C GLU A 122 -15.89 10.80 5.17
N ALA A 123 -14.82 10.62 5.94
CA ALA A 123 -13.83 9.59 5.67
C ALA A 123 -14.44 8.18 5.75
N PHE A 124 -15.26 7.92 6.76
CA PHE A 124 -15.93 6.64 6.93
C PHE A 124 -16.90 6.35 5.78
N ALA A 125 -17.66 7.33 5.33
CA ALA A 125 -18.54 7.21 4.17
C ALA A 125 -17.74 6.84 2.89
N LEU A 126 -16.60 7.48 2.66
CA LEU A 126 -15.72 7.16 1.53
C LEU A 126 -15.14 5.73 1.60
N TYR A 127 -14.78 5.25 2.80
CA TYR A 127 -14.36 3.84 2.97
C TYR A 127 -15.51 2.88 2.69
N GLU A 128 -16.74 3.20 3.09
CA GLU A 128 -17.90 2.36 2.82
C GLU A 128 -18.22 2.32 1.31
N GLU A 129 -18.19 3.47 0.62
CA GLU A 129 -18.36 3.52 -0.84
C GLU A 129 -17.28 2.69 -1.56
N GLY A 130 -16.01 2.85 -1.15
CA GLY A 130 -14.89 2.07 -1.67
C GLY A 130 -15.06 0.57 -1.42
N PHE A 131 -15.53 0.17 -0.23
CA PHE A 131 -15.84 -1.22 0.09
C PHE A 131 -16.94 -1.80 -0.81
N GLN A 132 -18.05 -1.08 -0.99
CA GLN A 132 -19.13 -1.52 -1.87
C GLN A 132 -18.62 -1.69 -3.30
N LYS A 133 -17.77 -0.77 -3.77
CA LYS A 133 -17.17 -0.85 -5.11
C LYS A 133 -16.21 -2.03 -5.24
N ALA A 134 -15.36 -2.28 -4.24
CA ALA A 134 -14.48 -3.44 -4.20
C ALA A 134 -15.29 -4.76 -4.19
N ARG A 135 -16.42 -4.80 -3.49
CA ARG A 135 -17.33 -5.94 -3.46
C ARG A 135 -17.96 -6.23 -4.82
N GLU A 136 -18.43 -5.19 -5.54
CA GLU A 136 -18.94 -5.32 -6.91
C GLU A 136 -17.89 -5.94 -7.86
N LEU A 137 -16.62 -5.53 -7.68
CA LEU A 137 -15.49 -6.00 -8.48
C LEU A 137 -14.90 -7.32 -7.99
N LYS A 138 -15.40 -7.86 -6.86
CA LYS A 138 -14.87 -9.05 -6.18
C LYS A 138 -13.39 -8.92 -5.81
N ASP A 139 -12.92 -7.72 -5.56
CA ASP A 139 -11.55 -7.42 -5.16
C ASP A 139 -11.40 -7.54 -3.64
N THR A 140 -11.00 -8.75 -3.21
CA THR A 140 -10.86 -9.07 -1.78
C THR A 140 -9.77 -8.26 -1.08
N PHE A 141 -8.73 -7.82 -1.81
CA PHE A 141 -7.67 -6.99 -1.24
C PHE A 141 -8.24 -5.63 -0.82
N TRP A 142 -8.90 -4.91 -1.73
CA TRP A 142 -9.47 -3.60 -1.42
C TRP A 142 -10.65 -3.68 -0.44
N MET A 143 -11.44 -4.76 -0.49
CA MET A 143 -12.46 -5.00 0.55
C MET A 143 -11.83 -5.02 1.95
N GLN A 144 -10.73 -5.75 2.14
CA GLN A 144 -10.04 -5.84 3.43
C GLN A 144 -9.36 -4.52 3.81
N GLU A 145 -8.73 -3.80 2.87
CA GLU A 145 -8.13 -2.49 3.14
C GLU A 145 -9.16 -1.46 3.64
N MET A 146 -10.35 -1.41 3.02
CA MET A 146 -11.43 -0.51 3.46
C MET A 146 -11.93 -0.88 4.86
N LEU A 147 -12.19 -2.15 5.13
CA LEU A 147 -12.62 -2.62 6.45
C LEU A 147 -11.54 -2.41 7.52
N MET A 148 -10.26 -2.56 7.18
CA MET A 148 -9.16 -2.29 8.10
C MET A 148 -9.21 -0.84 8.60
N GLU A 149 -9.38 0.12 7.69
CA GLU A 149 -9.44 1.53 8.07
C GLU A 149 -10.73 1.85 8.84
N GLN A 150 -11.87 1.30 8.46
CA GLN A 150 -13.12 1.44 9.24
C GLN A 150 -12.97 0.89 10.67
N GLY A 151 -12.35 -0.27 10.82
CA GLY A 151 -12.06 -0.85 12.13
C GLY A 151 -11.14 0.03 12.98
N ARG A 152 -10.11 0.63 12.35
CA ARG A 152 -9.21 1.59 13.00
C ARG A 152 -9.96 2.84 13.46
N MET A 153 -10.90 3.36 12.68
CA MET A 153 -11.71 4.50 13.08
C MET A 153 -12.57 4.18 14.29
N TYR A 154 -13.25 3.03 14.33
CA TYR A 154 -13.99 2.62 15.53
C TYR A 154 -13.07 2.45 16.73
N ARG A 155 -11.86 1.94 16.54
CA ARG A 155 -10.91 1.73 17.64
C ARG A 155 -10.32 3.02 18.18
N PHE A 156 -9.85 3.92 17.33
CA PHE A 156 -9.01 5.05 17.74
C PHE A 156 -9.74 6.39 17.78
N VAL A 157 -10.79 6.56 16.95
CA VAL A 157 -11.55 7.81 16.89
C VAL A 157 -12.75 7.74 17.81
N TRP A 158 -13.60 6.74 17.61
CA TRP A 158 -14.88 6.66 18.35
C TRP A 158 -14.81 5.78 19.60
N GLN A 159 -13.79 4.94 19.74
CA GLN A 159 -13.63 3.97 20.83
C GLN A 159 -14.85 3.05 21.00
N ASP A 160 -15.53 2.75 19.90
CA ASP A 160 -16.67 1.83 19.83
C ASP A 160 -16.13 0.41 19.52
N TYR A 161 -15.67 -0.27 20.57
CA TYR A 161 -15.02 -1.56 20.44
C TYR A 161 -15.95 -2.67 19.92
N PRO A 162 -17.26 -2.73 20.30
CA PRO A 162 -18.19 -3.68 19.69
C PRO A 162 -18.29 -3.54 18.17
N LYS A 163 -18.42 -2.33 17.63
CA LYS A 163 -18.43 -2.09 16.20
C LYS A 163 -17.07 -2.39 15.55
N CYS A 164 -15.97 -2.06 16.25
CA CYS A 164 -14.63 -2.44 15.81
C CYS A 164 -14.49 -3.95 15.59
N THR A 165 -14.95 -4.75 16.56
CA THR A 165 -14.97 -6.21 16.49
C THR A 165 -15.81 -6.71 15.34
N ASP A 166 -17.00 -6.15 15.11
CA ASP A 166 -17.86 -6.56 14.00
C ASP A 166 -17.23 -6.28 12.63
N ILE A 167 -16.57 -5.14 12.47
CA ILE A 167 -15.83 -4.81 11.25
C ILE A 167 -14.69 -5.83 11.02
N PHE A 168 -13.89 -6.13 12.04
CA PHE A 168 -12.80 -7.10 11.89
C PHE A 168 -13.27 -8.53 11.69
N ARG A 169 -14.43 -8.95 12.26
CA ARG A 169 -15.07 -10.24 11.90
C ARG A 169 -15.43 -10.30 10.42
N ARG A 170 -16.05 -9.24 9.88
CA ARG A 170 -16.35 -9.15 8.45
C ARG A 170 -15.07 -9.26 7.60
N MET A 171 -14.00 -8.61 8.02
CA MET A 171 -12.71 -8.63 7.32
C MET A 171 -12.08 -10.04 7.30
N VAL A 172 -12.05 -10.73 8.44
CA VAL A 172 -11.54 -12.10 8.57
C VAL A 172 -12.40 -13.09 7.76
N ALA A 173 -13.72 -12.88 7.70
CA ALA A 173 -14.63 -13.72 6.91
C ALA A 173 -14.39 -13.63 5.39
N ILE A 174 -13.79 -12.54 4.88
CA ILE A 174 -13.40 -12.43 3.48
C ILE A 174 -12.19 -13.32 3.19
N LYS A 175 -11.16 -13.21 4.00
CA LYS A 175 -9.95 -14.03 3.94
C LYS A 175 -9.18 -13.91 5.25
N GLU A 176 -8.88 -15.04 5.88
CA GLU A 176 -7.96 -15.06 7.01
C GLU A 176 -6.54 -14.71 6.56
N LYS A 177 -5.96 -13.69 7.17
CA LYS A 177 -4.54 -13.38 7.11
C LYS A 177 -4.04 -13.04 8.52
N PRO A 178 -2.75 -13.20 8.80
CA PRO A 178 -2.23 -13.01 10.16
C PRO A 178 -2.59 -11.67 10.80
N VAL A 179 -2.40 -10.56 10.09
CA VAL A 179 -2.63 -9.19 10.61
C VAL A 179 -4.12 -8.93 10.85
N GLU A 180 -4.99 -9.39 9.95
CA GLU A 180 -6.43 -9.25 10.05
C GLU A 180 -6.99 -10.02 11.25
N VAL A 181 -6.54 -11.26 11.42
CA VAL A 181 -6.93 -12.12 12.56
C VAL A 181 -6.41 -11.55 13.88
N TYR A 182 -5.17 -11.02 13.90
CA TYR A 182 -4.64 -10.33 15.07
C TYR A 182 -5.44 -9.06 15.43
N SER A 183 -5.85 -8.29 14.41
CA SER A 183 -6.68 -7.08 14.62
C SER A 183 -8.03 -7.42 15.25
N LEU A 184 -8.64 -8.55 14.85
CA LEU A 184 -9.85 -9.06 15.50
C LEU A 184 -9.60 -9.44 16.96
N GLY A 185 -8.52 -10.17 17.25
CA GLY A 185 -8.12 -10.53 18.61
C GLY A 185 -7.92 -9.30 19.49
N LEU A 186 -7.24 -8.27 18.99
CA LEU A 186 -7.06 -7.00 19.71
C LEU A 186 -8.39 -6.27 19.98
N ALA A 187 -9.30 -6.22 19.02
CA ALA A 187 -10.61 -5.61 19.22
C ALA A 187 -11.39 -6.34 20.31
N MET A 188 -11.39 -7.66 20.28
CA MET A 188 -12.01 -8.50 21.32
C MET A 188 -11.38 -8.30 22.70
N ALA A 189 -10.06 -8.14 22.77
CA ALA A 189 -9.38 -7.86 24.04
C ALA A 189 -9.82 -6.52 24.65
N LEU A 190 -10.04 -5.50 23.80
CA LEU A 190 -10.56 -4.20 24.24
C LEU A 190 -12.00 -4.30 24.78
N GLU A 191 -12.78 -5.26 24.28
CA GLU A 191 -14.11 -5.59 24.81
C GLU A 191 -14.07 -6.49 26.06
N LYS A 192 -12.88 -6.92 26.50
CA LYS A 192 -12.69 -7.92 27.57
C LYS A 192 -13.36 -9.26 27.22
N ASN A 193 -13.34 -9.65 25.97
CA ASN A 193 -13.91 -10.89 25.46
C ASN A 193 -12.88 -12.02 25.57
N ASP A 194 -13.23 -13.11 26.24
CA ASP A 194 -12.33 -14.25 26.49
C ASP A 194 -11.82 -14.93 25.22
N SER A 195 -12.51 -14.75 24.08
CA SER A 195 -12.08 -15.28 22.79
C SER A 195 -10.87 -14.51 22.19
N ALA A 196 -10.45 -13.40 22.77
CA ALA A 196 -9.33 -12.59 22.26
C ALA A 196 -8.04 -13.44 22.13
N VAL A 197 -7.71 -14.20 23.16
CA VAL A 197 -6.51 -15.05 23.20
C VAL A 197 -6.54 -16.11 22.09
N TYR A 198 -7.70 -16.70 21.83
CA TYR A 198 -7.87 -17.65 20.73
C TYR A 198 -7.49 -17.04 19.37
N TRP A 199 -8.02 -15.83 19.07
CA TRP A 199 -7.76 -15.16 17.80
C TRP A 199 -6.32 -14.68 17.66
N MET A 200 -5.69 -14.22 18.74
CA MET A 200 -4.27 -13.85 18.73
C MET A 200 -3.35 -15.05 18.50
N ASN A 201 -3.64 -16.20 19.14
CA ASN A 201 -2.93 -17.45 18.87
C ASN A 201 -3.12 -17.89 17.41
N ARG A 202 -4.35 -17.81 16.89
CA ARG A 202 -4.64 -18.12 15.49
C ARG A 202 -3.83 -17.25 14.52
N ALA A 203 -3.66 -15.97 14.81
CA ALA A 203 -2.82 -15.08 14.02
C ALA A 203 -1.34 -15.51 14.03
N ALA A 204 -0.82 -15.92 15.18
CA ALA A 204 0.55 -16.42 15.30
C ALA A 204 0.75 -17.72 14.51
N GLU A 205 -0.22 -18.66 14.58
CA GLU A 205 -0.20 -19.89 13.78
C GLU A 205 -0.16 -19.61 12.27
N LEU A 206 -0.99 -18.67 11.79
CA LEU A 206 -0.99 -18.28 10.38
C LEU A 206 0.35 -17.68 9.97
N SER A 207 0.95 -16.81 10.81
CA SER A 207 2.29 -16.26 10.54
C SER A 207 3.36 -17.35 10.46
N MET A 208 3.29 -18.35 11.32
CA MET A 208 4.21 -19.51 11.26
C MET A 208 4.04 -20.31 9.97
N GLN A 209 2.79 -20.50 9.50
CA GLN A 209 2.52 -21.17 8.22
C GLN A 209 3.10 -20.37 7.03
N GLU A 210 3.06 -19.05 7.09
CA GLU A 210 3.68 -18.15 6.10
C GLU A 210 5.19 -18.02 6.27
N LYS A 211 5.80 -18.71 7.24
CA LYS A 211 7.22 -18.66 7.61
C LYS A 211 7.68 -17.29 8.11
N ASP A 212 6.77 -16.45 8.56
CA ASP A 212 7.08 -15.18 9.23
C ASP A 212 7.13 -15.36 10.76
N THR A 213 8.26 -15.90 11.22
CA THR A 213 8.51 -16.13 12.65
C THR A 213 8.58 -14.84 13.45
N GLY A 214 9.06 -13.74 12.83
CA GLY A 214 9.13 -12.43 13.47
C GLY A 214 7.76 -11.89 13.81
N GLN A 215 6.83 -11.98 12.87
CA GLN A 215 5.44 -11.57 13.07
C GLN A 215 4.72 -12.46 14.10
N ALA A 216 4.94 -13.79 14.04
CA ALA A 216 4.37 -14.71 15.03
C ALA A 216 4.82 -14.37 16.45
N ILE A 217 6.12 -14.11 16.68
CA ILE A 217 6.67 -13.70 17.98
C ILE A 217 6.06 -12.37 18.41
N PHE A 218 5.91 -11.41 17.51
CA PHE A 218 5.27 -10.13 17.81
C PHE A 218 3.85 -10.32 18.32
N PHE A 219 3.03 -11.15 17.69
CA PHE A 219 1.66 -11.41 18.11
C PHE A 219 1.61 -12.08 19.49
N LEU A 220 2.46 -13.09 19.74
CA LEU A 220 2.52 -13.80 21.04
C LEU A 220 3.00 -12.90 22.20
N ARG A 221 3.85 -11.92 21.93
CA ARG A 221 4.33 -11.00 22.98
C ARG A 221 3.30 -9.94 23.39
N ASN A 222 2.30 -9.71 22.55
CA ASN A 222 1.29 -8.65 22.77
C ASN A 222 -0.08 -9.25 23.18
N MET A 223 -0.11 -10.50 23.60
CA MET A 223 -1.26 -11.13 24.26
C MET A 223 -1.24 -10.83 25.76
#